data_d01790413d9b3b2e6a193834e6ce45f3
#
_entry.id   d01790413d9b3b2e6a193834e6ce45f3
#
_cell.length_a   1.000
_cell.length_b   1.000
_cell.length_c   1.000
_cell.angle_alpha   90.00
_cell.angle_beta   90.00
_cell.angle_gamma   90.00
#
_symmetry.space_group_name_H-M   'P 1'
#
loop_
_entity.id
_entity.type
_entity.pdbx_description
1 polymer ?
#
loop_
_entity_poly.entity_id
_entity_poly.type
_entity_poly.pdbx_seq_one_letter_code
_entity_poly.pdbx_strand_id
1 'polypeptide(L)'
;SWQKQESDNRSQSWEFQADYVNQFTEESKLEAGYKGTLSSQKSPVETYSGETETTAVFDELLYNKYSYDRNIQALYATFSTKVNNFGLQLGLRGEYTDTETKSLGYGETEATAVPYKDDYFSLFPSLFLSYSLPKNHEIQVNYTRRISRPRGWQLNPFMNMTDSLNISFGNPYLSPEYSNSFELNYIKTWEKHTLSVSTYYRNTDDVIQRIRYREGDVMKSTSANITQSSSAGAEIVAKNKLLKFLDFTTTLNFYYNELEGFSYLPA
;
A
#
# COMPACT_ATOMS: atom_id res chain seq x y z
N SER A 1 35.50 -7.47 -12.97
CA SER A 1 34.69 -6.68 -13.92
C SER A 1 34.19 -5.40 -13.23
N TRP A 2 34.22 -4.30 -13.91
CA TRP A 2 33.68 -3.01 -13.48
C TRP A 2 32.33 -2.77 -14.16
N GLN A 3 31.36 -2.20 -13.41
CA GLN A 3 30.05 -1.90 -13.92
C GLN A 3 29.53 -0.60 -13.31
N LYS A 4 28.93 0.26 -14.12
CA LYS A 4 28.25 1.49 -13.72
C LYS A 4 26.82 1.49 -14.27
N GLN A 5 25.87 1.82 -13.44
CA GLN A 5 24.47 1.96 -13.81
C GLN A 5 24.06 3.41 -13.64
N GLU A 6 23.46 3.98 -14.67
CA GLU A 6 22.88 5.32 -14.67
C GLU A 6 21.36 5.22 -14.83
N SER A 7 20.63 6.00 -14.06
CA SER A 7 19.17 6.04 -14.10
C SER A 7 18.67 7.46 -13.86
N ASP A 8 17.82 7.96 -14.76
CA ASP A 8 17.13 9.26 -14.64
C ASP A 8 15.63 9.01 -14.40
N ASN A 9 15.28 8.80 -13.17
CA ASN A 9 13.89 8.52 -12.79
C ASN A 9 13.07 9.80 -12.78
N ARG A 10 12.00 9.84 -13.57
CA ARG A 10 11.04 10.94 -13.62
C ARG A 10 9.67 10.46 -13.17
N SER A 11 9.09 11.16 -12.20
CA SER A 11 7.74 10.88 -11.70
C SER A 11 6.93 12.16 -11.71
N GLN A 12 5.71 12.08 -12.23
CA GLN A 12 4.72 13.14 -12.21
C GLN A 12 3.41 12.61 -11.67
N SER A 13 2.72 13.40 -10.85
CA SER A 13 1.40 13.06 -10.35
C SER A 13 0.52 14.30 -10.34
N TRP A 14 -0.69 14.16 -10.87
CA TRP A 14 -1.73 15.17 -10.83
C TRP A 14 -2.89 14.64 -10.00
N GLU A 15 -3.40 15.48 -9.12
CA GLU A 15 -4.52 15.14 -8.26
C GLU A 15 -5.59 16.22 -8.40
N PHE A 16 -6.83 15.78 -8.60
CA PHE A 16 -8.04 16.61 -8.67
C PHE A 16 -9.00 16.11 -7.61
N GLN A 17 -9.54 17.03 -6.82
CA GLN A 17 -10.48 16.68 -5.77
C GLN A 17 -11.59 17.73 -5.71
N ALA A 18 -12.82 17.26 -5.51
CA ALA A 18 -13.98 18.10 -5.23
C ALA A 18 -14.79 17.47 -4.10
N ASP A 19 -15.06 18.26 -3.07
CA ASP A 19 -15.77 17.82 -1.88
C ASP A 19 -17.06 18.64 -1.70
N TYR A 20 -18.11 17.94 -1.31
CA TYR A 20 -19.39 18.49 -0.92
C TYR A 20 -19.69 18.09 0.52
N VAL A 21 -20.07 19.05 1.36
CA VAL A 21 -20.45 18.83 2.75
C VAL A 21 -21.84 19.40 2.97
N ASN A 22 -22.74 18.60 3.51
CA ASN A 22 -24.08 19.03 3.92
C ASN A 22 -24.30 18.67 5.38
N GLN A 23 -24.50 19.71 6.18
CA GLN A 23 -24.83 19.58 7.59
C GLN A 23 -26.37 19.58 7.71
N PHE A 24 -26.97 18.42 7.99
CA PHE A 24 -28.44 18.29 8.15
C PHE A 24 -28.92 18.82 9.50
N THR A 25 -28.15 18.51 10.56
CA THR A 25 -28.37 18.97 11.92
C THR A 25 -27.00 19.26 12.58
N GLU A 26 -26.99 19.81 13.80
CA GLU A 26 -25.74 19.99 14.54
C GLU A 26 -24.96 18.66 14.73
N GLU A 27 -25.67 17.55 14.71
CA GLU A 27 -25.11 16.22 15.00
C GLU A 27 -25.02 15.31 13.77
N SER A 28 -25.58 15.71 12.61
CA SER A 28 -25.67 14.85 11.42
C SER A 28 -25.17 15.56 10.18
N LYS A 29 -24.21 14.94 9.48
CA LYS A 29 -23.64 15.45 8.22
C LYS A 29 -23.45 14.36 7.18
N LEU A 30 -23.54 14.78 5.92
CA LEU A 30 -23.12 14.00 4.75
C LEU A 30 -21.94 14.71 4.10
N GLU A 31 -20.90 13.97 3.84
CA GLU A 31 -19.75 14.37 3.03
C GLU A 31 -19.71 13.48 1.80
N ALA A 32 -19.56 14.05 0.62
CA ALA A 32 -19.43 13.29 -0.60
C ALA A 32 -18.39 13.98 -1.48
N GLY A 33 -17.67 13.21 -2.28
CA GLY A 33 -16.65 13.80 -3.12
C GLY A 33 -16.19 12.90 -4.24
N TYR A 34 -15.41 13.52 -5.11
CA TYR A 34 -14.69 12.90 -6.20
C TYR A 34 -13.21 13.18 -6.06
N LYS A 35 -12.39 12.17 -6.36
CA LYS A 35 -10.94 12.29 -6.42
C LYS A 35 -10.39 11.56 -7.62
N GLY A 36 -9.70 12.30 -8.51
CA GLY A 36 -8.96 11.78 -9.65
C GLY A 36 -7.45 11.89 -9.40
N THR A 37 -6.70 10.81 -9.67
CA THR A 37 -5.23 10.80 -9.57
C THR A 37 -4.65 10.22 -10.84
N LEU A 38 -3.81 11.01 -11.52
CA LEU A 38 -3.06 10.61 -12.71
C LEU A 38 -1.59 10.56 -12.35
N SER A 39 -0.95 9.42 -12.47
CA SER A 39 0.47 9.23 -12.14
C SER A 39 1.21 8.65 -13.33
N SER A 40 2.37 9.21 -13.64
CA SER A 40 3.28 8.70 -14.68
C SER A 40 4.69 8.62 -14.13
N GLN A 41 5.33 7.50 -14.34
CA GLN A 41 6.72 7.25 -13.96
C GLN A 41 7.48 6.72 -15.14
N LYS A 42 8.68 7.28 -15.40
CA LYS A 42 9.63 6.80 -16.41
C LYS A 42 10.97 6.55 -15.74
N SER A 43 11.51 5.37 -15.98
CA SER A 43 12.74 4.90 -15.33
C SER A 43 13.66 4.28 -16.40
N PRO A 44 14.39 5.08 -17.18
CA PRO A 44 15.44 4.57 -18.06
C PRO A 44 16.63 4.10 -17.21
N VAL A 45 17.21 3.00 -17.60
CA VAL A 45 18.42 2.43 -17.01
C VAL A 45 19.42 2.17 -18.12
N GLU A 46 20.59 2.77 -18.01
CA GLU A 46 21.73 2.56 -18.87
C GLU A 46 22.85 1.92 -18.06
N THR A 47 23.43 0.88 -18.59
CA THR A 47 24.51 0.14 -17.91
C THR A 47 25.75 0.16 -18.78
N TYR A 48 26.89 0.39 -18.16
CA TYR A 48 28.21 0.35 -18.77
C TYR A 48 29.03 -0.75 -18.09
N SER A 49 29.60 -1.64 -18.87
CA SER A 49 30.33 -2.83 -18.37
C SER A 49 31.74 -2.90 -18.99
N GLY A 50 32.74 -3.34 -18.22
CA GLY A 50 34.10 -3.47 -18.67
C GLY A 50 35.03 -4.13 -17.64
N GLU A 51 36.30 -4.25 -17.97
CA GLU A 51 37.29 -4.73 -16.98
C GLU A 51 37.65 -3.62 -15.98
N THR A 52 37.70 -2.38 -16.46
CA THR A 52 37.99 -1.18 -15.67
C THR A 52 37.02 -0.07 -16.07
N GLU A 53 36.97 1.03 -15.31
CA GLU A 53 36.18 2.21 -15.63
C GLU A 53 36.52 2.81 -17.00
N THR A 54 37.80 2.80 -17.38
CA THR A 54 38.26 3.37 -18.66
C THR A 54 38.00 2.49 -19.88
N THR A 55 37.74 1.21 -19.68
CA THR A 55 37.38 0.22 -20.72
C THR A 55 35.91 -0.11 -20.77
N ALA A 56 35.10 0.50 -19.90
CA ALA A 56 33.68 0.25 -19.85
C ALA A 56 32.98 0.82 -21.09
N VAL A 57 32.13 0.01 -21.70
CA VAL A 57 31.28 0.33 -22.86
C VAL A 57 29.82 0.16 -22.47
N PHE A 58 28.95 0.84 -23.21
CA PHE A 58 27.51 0.70 -23.03
C PHE A 58 27.09 -0.76 -23.29
N ASP A 59 26.31 -1.30 -22.37
CA ASP A 59 25.82 -2.68 -22.40
C ASP A 59 24.36 -2.71 -22.85
N GLU A 60 24.17 -3.03 -24.14
CA GLU A 60 22.85 -3.05 -24.78
C GLU A 60 21.89 -4.09 -24.14
N LEU A 61 22.41 -5.20 -23.60
CA LEU A 61 21.61 -6.26 -22.98
C LEU A 61 21.07 -5.82 -21.61
N LEU A 62 21.72 -4.86 -20.97
CA LEU A 62 21.35 -4.32 -19.67
C LEU A 62 20.66 -2.94 -19.77
N TYR A 63 20.30 -2.51 -21.00
CA TYR A 63 19.49 -1.32 -21.20
C TYR A 63 18.01 -1.64 -20.98
N ASN A 64 17.33 -0.77 -20.23
CA ASN A 64 15.89 -0.84 -20.09
C ASN A 64 15.27 0.56 -19.95
N LYS A 65 14.21 0.81 -20.67
CA LYS A 65 13.36 1.99 -20.49
C LYS A 65 11.99 1.54 -20.05
N TYR A 66 11.72 1.69 -18.76
CA TYR A 66 10.44 1.32 -18.17
C TYR A 66 9.55 2.54 -17.98
N SER A 67 8.28 2.41 -18.34
CA SER A 67 7.23 3.39 -18.04
C SER A 67 6.07 2.72 -17.31
N TYR A 68 5.48 3.47 -16.37
CA TYR A 68 4.36 3.07 -15.56
C TYR A 68 3.39 4.24 -15.45
N ASP A 69 2.21 4.09 -16.03
CA ASP A 69 1.14 5.06 -16.02
C ASP A 69 -0.05 4.48 -15.24
N ARG A 70 -0.62 5.27 -14.34
CA ARG A 70 -1.77 4.85 -13.53
C ARG A 70 -2.77 5.98 -13.38
N ASN A 71 -4.03 5.65 -13.67
CA ASN A 71 -5.18 6.52 -13.53
C ASN A 71 -6.14 5.92 -12.51
N ILE A 72 -6.46 6.68 -11.45
CA ILE A 72 -7.42 6.28 -10.41
C ILE A 72 -8.54 7.32 -10.36
N GLN A 73 -9.78 6.85 -10.53
CA GLN A 73 -10.98 7.66 -10.41
C GLN A 73 -11.81 7.15 -9.24
N ALA A 74 -12.12 8.01 -8.29
CA ALA A 74 -12.81 7.64 -7.07
C ALA A 74 -14.00 8.53 -6.76
N LEU A 75 -15.09 7.90 -6.37
CA LEU A 75 -16.26 8.54 -5.74
C LEU A 75 -16.38 8.03 -4.31
N TYR A 76 -16.69 8.91 -3.40
CA TYR A 76 -16.88 8.56 -2.00
C TYR A 76 -18.00 9.34 -1.34
N ALA A 77 -18.60 8.72 -0.33
CA ALA A 77 -19.56 9.36 0.56
C ALA A 77 -19.37 8.87 1.98
N THR A 78 -19.55 9.77 2.94
CA THR A 78 -19.49 9.49 4.38
C THR A 78 -20.68 10.16 5.04
N PHE A 79 -21.46 9.38 5.76
CA PHE A 79 -22.55 9.87 6.63
C PHE A 79 -22.13 9.71 8.08
N SER A 80 -22.21 10.80 8.85
CA SER A 80 -21.89 10.81 10.28
C SER A 80 -23.08 11.36 11.05
N THR A 81 -23.41 10.70 12.17
CA THR A 81 -24.44 11.19 13.08
C THR A 81 -24.13 10.83 14.53
N LYS A 82 -24.67 11.59 15.46
CA LYS A 82 -24.61 11.31 16.88
C LYS A 82 -26.02 11.38 17.47
N VAL A 83 -26.43 10.32 18.15
CA VAL A 83 -27.74 10.28 18.84
C VAL A 83 -27.47 9.97 20.30
N ASN A 84 -27.67 10.95 21.17
CA ASN A 84 -27.33 10.87 22.59
C ASN A 84 -25.85 10.47 22.79
N ASN A 85 -25.63 9.28 23.34
CA ASN A 85 -24.31 8.74 23.63
C ASN A 85 -23.75 7.87 22.50
N PHE A 86 -24.51 7.65 21.44
CA PHE A 86 -24.12 6.79 20.33
C PHE A 86 -23.69 7.62 19.13
N GLY A 87 -22.47 7.42 18.66
CA GLY A 87 -21.91 8.00 17.43
C GLY A 87 -21.82 6.92 16.35
N LEU A 88 -22.22 7.29 15.13
CA LEU A 88 -22.15 6.46 13.92
C LEU A 88 -21.49 7.23 12.80
N GLN A 89 -20.54 6.60 12.13
CA GLN A 89 -20.05 7.05 10.83
C GLN A 89 -19.98 5.87 9.86
N LEU A 90 -20.63 6.03 8.73
CA LEU A 90 -20.62 5.09 7.61
C LEU A 90 -19.95 5.74 6.41
N GLY A 91 -18.98 5.08 5.83
CA GLY A 91 -18.29 5.53 4.62
C GLY A 91 -18.30 4.44 3.55
N LEU A 92 -18.39 4.88 2.31
CA LEU A 92 -18.20 4.02 1.15
C LEU A 92 -17.40 4.80 0.10
N ARG A 93 -16.34 4.17 -0.40
CA ARG A 93 -15.54 4.69 -1.51
C ARG A 93 -15.44 3.63 -2.60
N GLY A 94 -15.74 4.01 -3.83
CA GLY A 94 -15.53 3.21 -5.03
C GLY A 94 -14.38 3.79 -5.84
N GLU A 95 -13.45 2.95 -6.27
CA GLU A 95 -12.32 3.34 -7.12
C GLU A 95 -12.29 2.49 -8.38
N TYR A 96 -12.19 3.15 -9.53
CA TYR A 96 -11.78 2.55 -10.78
C TYR A 96 -10.31 2.89 -11.03
N THR A 97 -9.50 1.87 -11.28
CA THR A 97 -8.06 1.99 -11.53
C THR A 97 -7.77 1.42 -12.90
N ASP A 98 -7.05 2.19 -13.72
CA ASP A 98 -6.46 1.77 -14.98
C ASP A 98 -4.94 1.93 -14.88
N THR A 99 -4.20 0.90 -15.29
CA THR A 99 -2.73 0.87 -15.22
C THR A 99 -2.17 0.38 -16.55
N GLU A 100 -1.19 1.09 -17.06
CA GLU A 100 -0.41 0.69 -18.24
C GLU A 100 1.09 0.67 -17.90
N THR A 101 1.77 -0.42 -18.24
CA THR A 101 3.22 -0.53 -18.12
C THR A 101 3.83 -0.88 -19.46
N LYS A 102 5.01 -0.33 -19.75
CA LYS A 102 5.82 -0.67 -20.92
C LYS A 102 7.26 -0.85 -20.51
N SER A 103 7.89 -1.89 -21.02
CA SER A 103 9.32 -2.15 -20.85
C SER A 103 9.95 -2.27 -22.22
N LEU A 104 10.98 -1.48 -22.47
CA LEU A 104 11.70 -1.41 -23.75
C LEU A 104 13.15 -1.78 -23.53
N GLY A 105 13.64 -2.78 -24.26
CA GLY A 105 15.06 -3.08 -24.39
C GLY A 105 15.75 -2.16 -25.38
N TYR A 106 17.05 -2.35 -25.56
CA TYR A 106 17.84 -1.59 -26.55
C TYR A 106 17.37 -1.89 -27.98
N GLY A 107 17.24 -0.84 -28.78
CA GLY A 107 16.75 -0.96 -30.18
C GLY A 107 15.24 -1.15 -30.33
N GLU A 108 14.51 -1.35 -29.27
CA GLU A 108 13.05 -1.37 -29.30
C GLU A 108 12.47 0.04 -29.33
N THR A 109 11.30 0.18 -29.94
CA THR A 109 10.58 1.45 -30.05
C THR A 109 9.25 1.38 -29.37
N GLU A 110 8.66 2.53 -29.06
CA GLU A 110 7.29 2.61 -28.47
C GLU A 110 6.23 1.88 -29.35
N ALA A 111 6.47 1.79 -30.67
CA ALA A 111 5.57 1.10 -31.60
C ALA A 111 5.71 -0.44 -31.55
N THR A 112 6.87 -0.95 -31.12
CA THR A 112 7.14 -2.41 -31.02
C THR A 112 6.92 -2.94 -29.60
N ALA A 113 6.86 -2.05 -28.61
CA ALA A 113 6.58 -2.45 -27.23
C ALA A 113 5.16 -3.02 -27.08
N VAL A 114 5.07 -4.14 -26.38
CA VAL A 114 3.78 -4.69 -25.98
C VAL A 114 3.47 -4.16 -24.58
N PRO A 115 2.51 -3.23 -24.44
CA PRO A 115 2.13 -2.75 -23.12
C PRO A 115 1.37 -3.84 -22.35
N TYR A 116 1.64 -3.95 -21.06
CA TYR A 116 0.75 -4.65 -20.17
C TYR A 116 -0.26 -3.65 -19.61
N LYS A 117 -1.56 -4.01 -19.69
CA LYS A 117 -2.68 -3.20 -19.19
C LYS A 117 -3.49 -4.00 -18.20
N ASP A 118 -3.88 -3.35 -17.14
CA ASP A 118 -4.75 -3.90 -16.11
C ASP A 118 -5.73 -2.84 -15.63
N ASP A 119 -7.01 -3.21 -15.53
CA ASP A 119 -8.04 -2.35 -14.97
C ASP A 119 -8.93 -3.11 -14.00
N TYR A 120 -9.34 -2.44 -12.94
CA TYR A 120 -10.19 -3.03 -11.91
C TYR A 120 -11.00 -1.98 -11.16
N PHE A 121 -12.12 -2.44 -10.59
CA PHE A 121 -12.95 -1.66 -9.69
C PHE A 121 -12.86 -2.22 -8.26
N SER A 122 -12.75 -1.33 -7.27
CA SER A 122 -12.64 -1.70 -5.86
C SER A 122 -13.59 -0.88 -5.00
N LEU A 123 -14.16 -1.54 -3.98
CA LEU A 123 -15.02 -0.90 -2.96
C LEU A 123 -14.33 -0.92 -1.60
N PHE A 124 -14.39 0.20 -0.90
CA PHE A 124 -13.81 0.44 0.40
C PHE A 124 -14.87 0.92 1.38
N PRO A 125 -15.63 0.00 1.99
CA PRO A 125 -16.54 0.34 3.08
C PRO A 125 -15.75 0.68 4.35
N SER A 126 -16.31 1.58 5.16
CA SER A 126 -15.84 1.90 6.50
C SER A 126 -17.02 2.09 7.46
N LEU A 127 -16.83 1.63 8.68
CA LEU A 127 -17.79 1.77 9.77
C LEU A 127 -17.04 2.22 11.02
N PHE A 128 -17.52 3.27 11.66
CA PHE A 128 -17.05 3.72 12.98
C PHE A 128 -18.27 3.86 13.88
N LEU A 129 -18.27 3.13 14.97
CA LEU A 129 -19.25 3.19 16.03
C LEU A 129 -18.58 3.69 17.29
N SER A 130 -19.21 4.58 18.03
CA SER A 130 -18.76 4.99 19.35
C SER A 130 -19.93 5.02 20.32
N TYR A 131 -19.66 4.66 21.56
CA TYR A 131 -20.62 4.74 22.64
C TYR A 131 -19.99 5.33 23.90
N SER A 132 -20.50 6.50 24.29
CA SER A 132 -20.04 7.22 25.46
C SER A 132 -20.82 6.73 26.68
N LEU A 133 -20.12 6.14 27.62
CA LEU A 133 -20.64 5.63 28.90
C LEU A 133 -20.48 6.69 29.99
N PRO A 134 -21.25 6.61 31.10
CA PRO A 134 -21.08 7.49 32.26
C PRO A 134 -19.64 7.50 32.79
N LYS A 135 -19.24 8.59 33.45
CA LYS A 135 -17.91 8.77 34.04
C LYS A 135 -16.75 8.77 33.06
N ASN A 136 -16.94 9.29 31.85
CA ASN A 136 -15.92 9.44 30.79
C ASN A 136 -15.29 8.11 30.35
N HIS A 137 -16.11 7.10 30.16
CA HIS A 137 -15.73 5.90 29.43
C HIS A 137 -16.23 5.98 28.00
N GLU A 138 -15.50 5.43 27.05
CA GLU A 138 -15.91 5.34 25.65
C GLU A 138 -15.50 3.98 25.08
N ILE A 139 -16.39 3.39 24.31
CA ILE A 139 -16.13 2.17 23.54
C ILE A 139 -16.28 2.54 22.07
N GLN A 140 -15.32 2.11 21.23
CA GLN A 140 -15.36 2.32 19.79
C GLN A 140 -15.16 0.98 19.09
N VAL A 141 -15.93 0.77 18.02
CA VAL A 141 -15.78 -0.37 17.09
C VAL A 141 -15.58 0.19 15.69
N ASN A 142 -14.50 -0.22 15.05
CA ASN A 142 -14.13 0.27 13.72
C ASN A 142 -13.95 -0.90 12.77
N TYR A 143 -14.41 -0.71 11.53
CA TYR A 143 -14.10 -1.58 10.40
C TYR A 143 -13.65 -0.74 9.22
N THR A 144 -12.57 -1.15 8.57
CA THR A 144 -12.10 -0.52 7.33
C THR A 144 -11.56 -1.56 6.37
N ARG A 145 -11.82 -1.36 5.07
CA ARG A 145 -11.15 -2.08 3.98
C ARG A 145 -10.21 -1.14 3.26
N ARG A 146 -9.00 -1.63 2.94
CA ARG A 146 -7.94 -0.86 2.28
C ARG A 146 -7.31 -1.65 1.15
N ILE A 147 -6.64 -0.94 0.25
CA ILE A 147 -5.89 -1.52 -0.86
C ILE A 147 -4.41 -1.10 -0.75
N SER A 148 -3.51 -2.05 -1.07
CA SER A 148 -2.09 -1.81 -1.28
C SER A 148 -1.75 -2.27 -2.71
N ARG A 149 -1.36 -1.32 -3.56
CA ARG A 149 -1.08 -1.59 -4.97
C ARG A 149 0.38 -1.96 -5.17
N PRO A 150 0.68 -2.85 -6.15
CA PRO A 150 2.05 -3.10 -6.55
C PRO A 150 2.78 -1.79 -6.89
N ARG A 151 4.05 -1.72 -6.56
CA ARG A 151 4.91 -0.60 -6.93
C ARG A 151 5.40 -0.77 -8.36
N GLY A 152 5.63 0.32 -9.08
CA GLY A 152 6.05 0.27 -10.48
C GLY A 152 7.25 -0.66 -10.73
N TRP A 153 8.27 -0.64 -9.88
CA TRP A 153 9.43 -1.53 -10.03
C TRP A 153 9.11 -3.03 -9.85
N GLN A 154 8.06 -3.38 -9.09
CA GLN A 154 7.62 -4.76 -8.95
C GLN A 154 6.94 -5.30 -10.21
N LEU A 155 6.44 -4.39 -11.05
CA LEU A 155 5.76 -4.71 -12.31
C LEU A 155 6.71 -4.73 -13.52
N ASN A 156 7.96 -4.26 -13.40
CA ASN A 156 8.92 -4.22 -14.51
C ASN A 156 9.47 -5.63 -14.82
N PRO A 157 9.10 -6.25 -15.94
CA PRO A 157 9.53 -7.62 -16.28
C PRO A 157 11.00 -7.69 -16.72
N PHE A 158 11.68 -6.56 -16.85
CA PHE A 158 13.08 -6.54 -17.26
C PHE A 158 13.96 -7.33 -16.31
N MET A 159 14.76 -8.23 -16.87
CA MET A 159 15.68 -9.09 -16.11
C MET A 159 16.97 -8.33 -15.79
N ASN A 160 17.20 -8.08 -14.51
CA ASN A 160 18.50 -7.59 -14.06
C ASN A 160 19.47 -8.78 -14.00
N MET A 161 20.41 -8.80 -14.95
CA MET A 161 21.43 -9.84 -15.12
C MET A 161 22.84 -9.35 -14.73
N THR A 162 22.93 -8.34 -13.89
CA THR A 162 24.21 -7.82 -13.35
C THR A 162 25.03 -8.94 -12.71
N ASP A 163 24.35 -9.88 -12.05
CA ASP A 163 24.90 -11.15 -11.62
C ASP A 163 24.19 -12.27 -12.39
N SER A 164 24.92 -12.94 -13.29
CA SER A 164 24.36 -14.00 -14.16
C SER A 164 23.87 -15.25 -13.39
N LEU A 165 24.31 -15.43 -12.14
CA LEU A 165 23.87 -16.52 -11.27
C LEU A 165 22.69 -16.10 -10.36
N ASN A 166 22.41 -14.80 -10.24
CA ASN A 166 21.32 -14.25 -9.43
C ASN A 166 20.51 -13.21 -10.21
N ILE A 167 19.53 -13.68 -10.96
CA ILE A 167 18.68 -12.85 -11.82
C ILE A 167 17.46 -12.39 -11.02
N SER A 168 17.14 -11.09 -11.10
CA SER A 168 15.92 -10.52 -10.53
C SER A 168 15.08 -9.79 -11.56
N PHE A 169 13.76 -9.95 -11.49
CA PHE A 169 12.80 -9.29 -12.38
C PHE A 169 11.48 -9.06 -11.66
N GLY A 170 10.69 -8.10 -12.13
CA GLY A 170 9.33 -7.87 -11.66
C GLY A 170 8.32 -8.76 -12.36
N ASN A 171 7.08 -8.70 -11.89
CA ASN A 171 5.95 -9.44 -12.43
C ASN A 171 4.83 -8.47 -12.80
N PRO A 172 4.55 -8.23 -14.08
CA PRO A 172 3.49 -7.31 -14.51
C PRO A 172 2.07 -7.80 -14.15
N TYR A 173 1.92 -9.08 -13.80
CA TYR A 173 0.63 -9.71 -13.48
C TYR A 173 0.27 -9.64 -12.00
N LEU A 174 0.97 -8.82 -11.20
CA LEU A 174 0.65 -8.63 -9.79
C LEU A 174 -0.69 -7.91 -9.61
N SER A 175 -1.55 -8.51 -8.80
CA SER A 175 -2.80 -7.91 -8.34
C SER A 175 -2.57 -7.07 -7.05
N PRO A 176 -3.45 -6.13 -6.74
CA PRO A 176 -3.41 -5.42 -5.47
C PRO A 176 -3.72 -6.33 -4.28
N GLU A 177 -3.13 -6.03 -3.14
CA GLU A 177 -3.50 -6.61 -1.84
C GLU A 177 -4.70 -5.88 -1.25
N TYR A 178 -5.62 -6.61 -0.61
CA TYR A 178 -6.77 -6.06 0.09
C TYR A 178 -6.73 -6.43 1.56
N SER A 179 -6.80 -5.41 2.43
CA SER A 179 -6.78 -5.60 3.89
C SER A 179 -8.11 -5.20 4.51
N ASN A 180 -8.70 -6.12 5.28
CA ASN A 180 -9.84 -5.85 6.15
C ASN A 180 -9.33 -5.71 7.59
N SER A 181 -9.65 -4.59 8.25
CA SER A 181 -9.22 -4.31 9.62
C SER A 181 -10.44 -4.11 10.52
N PHE A 182 -10.46 -4.83 11.63
CA PHE A 182 -11.45 -4.70 12.70
C PHE A 182 -10.73 -4.22 13.96
N GLU A 183 -11.27 -3.22 14.63
CA GLU A 183 -10.67 -2.63 15.82
C GLU A 183 -11.74 -2.43 16.90
N LEU A 184 -11.38 -2.76 18.13
CA LEU A 184 -12.16 -2.45 19.33
C LEU A 184 -11.29 -1.61 20.25
N ASN A 185 -11.76 -0.43 20.59
CA ASN A 185 -11.06 0.51 21.45
C ASN A 185 -11.91 0.78 22.70
N TYR A 186 -11.25 0.80 23.84
CA TYR A 186 -11.81 1.27 25.08
C TYR A 186 -10.96 2.40 25.62
N ILE A 187 -11.61 3.52 25.95
CA ILE A 187 -10.95 4.71 26.46
C ILE A 187 -11.59 5.10 27.81
N LYS A 188 -10.76 5.37 28.78
CA LYS A 188 -11.16 5.92 30.07
C LYS A 188 -10.35 7.16 30.37
N THR A 189 -11.05 8.27 30.61
CA THR A 189 -10.43 9.54 30.98
C THR A 189 -10.81 9.93 32.39
N TRP A 190 -9.80 10.23 33.19
CA TRP A 190 -9.90 10.86 34.50
C TRP A 190 -9.35 12.29 34.41
N GLU A 191 -9.44 13.04 35.47
CA GLU A 191 -8.96 14.43 35.48
C GLU A 191 -7.48 14.58 35.07
N LYS A 192 -6.61 13.62 35.48
CA LYS A 192 -5.16 13.65 35.25
C LYS A 192 -4.62 12.43 34.53
N HIS A 193 -5.46 11.49 34.18
CA HIS A 193 -5.05 10.21 33.60
C HIS A 193 -5.95 9.85 32.43
N THR A 194 -5.38 9.21 31.41
CA THR A 194 -6.13 8.57 30.34
C THR A 194 -5.57 7.17 30.12
N LEU A 195 -6.45 6.19 30.09
CA LEU A 195 -6.14 4.82 29.69
C LEU A 195 -6.87 4.53 28.38
N SER A 196 -6.13 4.06 27.38
CA SER A 196 -6.67 3.54 26.13
C SER A 196 -6.21 2.10 25.95
N VAL A 197 -7.14 1.22 25.67
CA VAL A 197 -6.89 -0.18 25.33
C VAL A 197 -7.49 -0.42 23.95
N SER A 198 -6.66 -0.76 22.99
CA SER A 198 -7.04 -1.05 21.62
C SER A 198 -6.73 -2.50 21.29
N THR A 199 -7.64 -3.19 20.67
CA THR A 199 -7.39 -4.51 20.07
C THR A 199 -7.74 -4.48 18.61
N TYR A 200 -6.99 -5.20 17.79
CA TYR A 200 -7.23 -5.25 16.36
C TYR A 200 -7.07 -6.67 15.80
N TYR A 201 -7.78 -6.90 14.73
CA TYR A 201 -7.59 -8.04 13.84
C TYR A 201 -7.56 -7.53 12.40
N ARG A 202 -6.55 -7.95 11.65
CA ARG A 202 -6.40 -7.62 10.22
C ARG A 202 -6.17 -8.87 9.43
N ASN A 203 -6.92 -9.03 8.35
CA ASN A 203 -6.68 -10.03 7.32
C ASN A 203 -6.33 -9.31 6.01
N THR A 204 -5.30 -9.80 5.31
CA THR A 204 -4.87 -9.30 4.02
C THR A 204 -4.85 -10.43 3.02
N ASP A 205 -5.59 -10.26 1.94
CA ASP A 205 -5.68 -11.18 0.81
C ASP A 205 -4.69 -10.76 -0.29
N ASP A 206 -4.28 -11.73 -1.13
CA ASP A 206 -3.38 -11.54 -2.28
C ASP A 206 -2.03 -10.89 -1.92
N VAL A 207 -1.47 -11.25 -0.77
CA VAL A 207 -0.21 -10.67 -0.27
C VAL A 207 0.91 -10.88 -1.27
N ILE A 208 1.58 -9.77 -1.64
CA ILE A 208 2.71 -9.78 -2.57
C ILE A 208 3.97 -10.18 -1.81
N GLN A 209 4.51 -11.35 -2.13
CA GLN A 209 5.75 -11.85 -1.56
C GLN A 209 6.84 -11.95 -2.61
N ARG A 210 8.07 -11.67 -2.18
CA ARG A 210 9.26 -11.96 -2.98
C ARG A 210 9.56 -13.45 -2.89
N ILE A 211 9.58 -14.08 -4.05
CA ILE A 211 9.89 -15.49 -4.21
C ILE A 211 11.26 -15.67 -4.84
N ARG A 212 11.94 -16.74 -4.44
CA ARG A 212 13.21 -17.16 -5.03
C ARG A 212 13.11 -18.63 -5.38
N TYR A 213 13.55 -18.96 -6.57
CA TYR A 213 13.59 -20.34 -7.06
C TYR A 213 14.84 -20.57 -7.90
N ARG A 214 15.24 -21.81 -7.99
CA ARG A 214 16.41 -22.23 -8.76
C ARG A 214 15.96 -22.80 -10.11
N GLU A 215 16.57 -22.34 -11.18
CA GLU A 215 16.40 -22.87 -12.52
C GLU A 215 17.78 -23.20 -13.10
N GLY A 216 18.09 -24.50 -13.20
CA GLY A 216 19.46 -24.93 -13.48
C GLY A 216 20.43 -24.49 -12.39
N ASP A 217 21.46 -23.74 -12.77
CA ASP A 217 22.45 -23.17 -11.84
C ASP A 217 22.17 -21.70 -11.48
N VAL A 218 21.06 -21.13 -12.00
CA VAL A 218 20.71 -19.72 -11.80
C VAL A 218 19.63 -19.61 -10.71
N MET A 219 19.86 -18.70 -9.77
CA MET A 219 18.87 -18.28 -8.78
C MET A 219 18.01 -17.14 -9.36
N LYS A 220 16.72 -17.36 -9.52
CA LYS A 220 15.75 -16.37 -9.98
C LYS A 220 14.95 -15.80 -8.80
N SER A 221 14.71 -14.49 -8.83
CA SER A 221 13.94 -13.77 -7.82
C SER A 221 12.91 -12.87 -8.48
N THR A 222 11.64 -13.04 -8.09
CA THR A 222 10.53 -12.22 -8.55
C THR A 222 9.51 -12.00 -7.44
N SER A 223 8.38 -11.36 -7.72
CA SER A 223 7.26 -11.19 -6.79
C SER A 223 6.02 -11.89 -7.32
N ALA A 224 5.19 -12.43 -6.41
CA ALA A 224 3.91 -13.04 -6.75
C ALA A 224 2.88 -12.77 -5.63
N ASN A 225 1.59 -12.76 -6.00
CA ASN A 225 0.47 -12.81 -5.05
C ASN A 225 0.25 -14.29 -4.69
N ILE A 226 0.63 -14.70 -3.49
CA ILE A 226 0.77 -16.12 -3.21
C ILE A 226 0.08 -16.58 -1.93
N THR A 227 -0.43 -15.65 -1.10
CA THR A 227 -0.87 -16.06 0.22
C THR A 227 -1.79 -15.02 0.87
N GLN A 228 -2.34 -15.41 2.01
CA GLN A 228 -3.03 -14.54 2.95
C GLN A 228 -2.16 -14.29 4.16
N SER A 229 -2.37 -13.12 4.78
CA SER A 229 -1.73 -12.78 6.04
C SER A 229 -2.78 -12.35 7.04
N SER A 230 -2.66 -12.86 8.26
CA SER A 230 -3.49 -12.44 9.39
C SER A 230 -2.62 -11.82 10.49
N SER A 231 -3.08 -10.75 11.06
CA SER A 231 -2.45 -10.14 12.23
C SER A 231 -3.48 -9.76 13.28
N ALA A 232 -3.16 -10.03 14.54
CA ALA A 232 -3.96 -9.62 15.68
C ALA A 232 -3.05 -9.00 16.74
N GLY A 233 -3.56 -8.01 17.46
CA GLY A 233 -2.77 -7.40 18.51
C GLY A 233 -3.60 -6.60 19.49
N ALA A 234 -2.92 -6.16 20.54
CA ALA A 234 -3.44 -5.27 21.56
C ALA A 234 -2.43 -4.18 21.89
N GLU A 235 -2.91 -2.96 22.02
CA GLU A 235 -2.13 -1.81 22.47
C GLU A 235 -2.76 -1.23 23.72
N ILE A 236 -1.93 -0.95 24.72
CA ILE A 236 -2.34 -0.28 25.96
C ILE A 236 -1.54 1.01 26.06
N VAL A 237 -2.23 2.15 26.09
CA VAL A 237 -1.62 3.47 26.28
C VAL A 237 -2.15 4.09 27.57
N ALA A 238 -1.25 4.36 28.50
CA ALA A 238 -1.57 5.07 29.74
C ALA A 238 -0.85 6.42 29.76
N LYS A 239 -1.61 7.52 29.77
CA LYS A 239 -1.10 8.89 29.91
C LYS A 239 -1.40 9.39 31.31
N ASN A 240 -0.37 9.82 32.02
CA ASN A 240 -0.46 10.23 33.43
C ASN A 240 0.18 11.59 33.61
N LYS A 241 -0.59 12.56 34.08
CA LYS A 241 -0.05 13.84 34.52
C LYS A 241 0.35 13.72 36.00
N LEU A 242 1.61 13.40 36.25
CA LEU A 242 2.12 13.15 37.60
C LEU A 242 2.32 14.42 38.39
N LEU A 243 2.86 15.45 37.73
CA LEU A 243 3.11 16.79 38.31
C LEU A 243 2.66 17.87 37.32
N LYS A 244 2.61 19.13 37.75
CA LYS A 244 2.26 20.25 36.85
C LYS A 244 3.21 20.38 35.64
N PHE A 245 4.43 19.89 35.78
CA PHE A 245 5.51 19.96 34.78
C PHE A 245 5.94 18.59 34.24
N LEU A 246 5.30 17.50 34.67
CA LEU A 246 5.73 16.14 34.28
C LEU A 246 4.52 15.33 33.80
N ASP A 247 4.53 15.02 32.50
CA ASP A 247 3.61 14.07 31.89
C ASP A 247 4.37 12.78 31.58
N PHE A 248 3.78 11.65 31.91
CA PHE A 248 4.33 10.33 31.68
C PHE A 248 3.41 9.50 30.82
N THR A 249 3.93 8.96 29.71
CA THR A 249 3.18 8.08 28.81
C THR A 249 3.84 6.71 28.76
N THR A 250 3.04 5.67 29.02
CA THR A 250 3.43 4.28 28.87
C THR A 250 2.66 3.69 27.69
N THR A 251 3.38 3.02 26.79
CA THR A 251 2.78 2.29 25.68
C THR A 251 3.29 0.85 25.70
N LEU A 252 2.35 -0.10 25.69
CA LEU A 252 2.64 -1.53 25.58
C LEU A 252 1.95 -2.06 24.34
N ASN A 253 2.69 -2.77 23.49
CA ASN A 253 2.20 -3.38 22.26
C ASN A 253 2.44 -4.88 22.29
N PHE A 254 1.39 -5.65 22.03
CA PHE A 254 1.43 -7.10 21.84
C PHE A 254 0.83 -7.40 20.48
N TYR A 255 1.53 -8.18 19.66
CA TYR A 255 1.01 -8.54 18.35
C TYR A 255 1.44 -9.94 17.95
N TYR A 256 0.61 -10.58 17.15
CA TYR A 256 0.85 -11.83 16.48
C TYR A 256 0.61 -11.64 14.98
N ASN A 257 1.54 -12.10 14.15
CA ASN A 257 1.40 -12.11 12.70
C ASN A 257 1.57 -13.54 12.20
N GLU A 258 0.69 -13.93 11.30
CA GLU A 258 0.75 -15.20 10.59
C GLU A 258 0.71 -14.92 9.09
N LEU A 259 1.63 -15.54 8.37
CA LEU A 259 1.63 -15.60 6.92
C LEU A 259 1.36 -17.07 6.55
N GLU A 260 0.31 -17.32 5.77
CA GLU A 260 0.01 -18.68 5.34
C GLU A 260 1.17 -19.23 4.49
N GLY A 261 1.51 -20.47 4.76
CA GLY A 261 2.54 -21.18 4.00
C GLY A 261 2.10 -21.39 2.55
N PHE A 262 3.01 -21.20 1.61
CA PHE A 262 2.76 -21.41 0.18
C PHE A 262 3.84 -22.28 -0.44
N SER A 263 3.49 -22.93 -1.56
CA SER A 263 4.43 -23.61 -2.43
C SER A 263 4.32 -22.98 -3.82
N TYR A 264 5.42 -22.44 -4.32
CA TYR A 264 5.49 -21.88 -5.67
C TYR A 264 6.24 -22.84 -6.58
N LEU A 265 5.55 -23.35 -7.60
CA LEU A 265 6.15 -24.10 -8.70
C LEU A 265 6.12 -23.17 -9.92
N PRO A 266 7.28 -22.74 -10.45
CA PRO A 266 7.31 -21.98 -11.70
C PRO A 266 6.74 -22.85 -12.83
N ALA A 267 5.91 -22.22 -13.67
CA ALA A 267 5.30 -22.87 -14.84
C ALA A 267 6.34 -23.16 -15.92
#